data_ae0b23e8c22d8fc49e821424cec13f37
#
_entry.id   ae0b23e8c22d8fc49e821424cec13f37
#
_cell.length_a   1.000
_cell.length_b   1.000
_cell.length_c   1.000
_cell.angle_alpha   90.00
_cell.angle_beta   90.00
_cell.angle_gamma   90.00
#
_symmetry.space_group_name_H-M   'P 1'
#
loop_
_entity.id
_entity.type
_entity.pdbx_description
1 polymer ?
#
loop_
_entity_poly.entity_id
_entity_poly.type
_entity_poly.pdbx_seq_one_letter_code
_entity_poly.pdbx_strand_id
1 'polypeptide(L)'
;GVNIPSWVIFNREEFTGVTWHYVNAELDAGEIICQKKIILDETSVALQIVQKGMELGIQCFKEMMPQFLNERISGIKNGKGEHFYKSTQFPHNAEICETDDGELISRMLRTYDYGVLALMGVLRFRFGDKMYGIKNYAIYKDGVFIAGKQLHTYQCELNKGVYKIQLVLEDI
;
A
#
# COMPACT_ATOMS: atom_id res chain seq x y z
N GLY A 1 -3.28 13.63 1.90
CA GLY A 1 -1.94 13.03 2.10
C GLY A 1 -1.47 12.25 0.88
N VAL A 2 -0.20 11.85 0.87
CA VAL A 2 0.39 11.05 -0.22
C VAL A 2 0.66 9.61 0.23
N ASN A 3 0.87 8.71 -0.74
CA ASN A 3 1.24 7.30 -0.50
C ASN A 3 0.24 6.52 0.38
N ILE A 4 -1.03 6.85 0.27
CA ILE A 4 -2.10 6.22 1.04
C ILE A 4 -2.08 4.68 0.97
N PRO A 5 -1.85 4.02 -0.20
CA PRO A 5 -1.76 2.56 -0.26
C PRO A 5 -0.73 1.96 0.70
N SER A 6 0.42 2.61 0.87
CA SER A 6 1.45 2.20 1.82
C SER A 6 1.00 2.39 3.26
N TRP A 7 0.45 3.55 3.58
CA TRP A 7 0.06 3.88 4.95
C TRP A 7 -1.06 3.00 5.47
N VAL A 8 -2.06 2.65 4.65
CA VAL A 8 -3.16 1.79 5.08
C VAL A 8 -2.69 0.36 5.39
N ILE A 9 -1.72 -0.18 4.63
CA ILE A 9 -1.09 -1.47 4.96
C ILE A 9 -0.28 -1.36 6.25
N PHE A 10 0.57 -0.33 6.35
CA PHE A 10 1.42 -0.13 7.52
C PHE A 10 0.62 0.04 8.80
N ASN A 11 -0.47 0.79 8.75
CA ASN A 11 -1.36 1.02 9.89
C ASN A 11 -2.32 -0.13 10.19
N ARG A 12 -2.33 -1.21 9.39
CA ARG A 12 -3.26 -2.35 9.53
C ARG A 12 -4.73 -1.94 9.41
N GLU A 13 -5.01 -1.02 8.49
CA GLU A 13 -6.39 -0.64 8.22
C GLU A 13 -7.15 -1.83 7.60
N GLU A 14 -8.40 -2.02 7.98
CA GLU A 14 -9.25 -3.09 7.44
C GLU A 14 -9.73 -2.80 6.02
N PHE A 15 -9.76 -1.54 5.65
CA PHE A 15 -10.18 -1.09 4.31
C PHE A 15 -9.57 0.26 3.95
N THR A 16 -9.58 0.53 2.67
CA THR A 16 -9.36 1.86 2.07
C THR A 16 -10.42 2.12 1.02
N GLY A 17 -10.21 3.07 0.12
CA GLY A 17 -11.19 3.30 -0.94
C GLY A 17 -10.79 4.37 -1.94
N VAL A 18 -11.67 4.59 -2.90
CA VAL A 18 -11.61 5.65 -3.89
C VAL A 18 -12.82 6.56 -3.72
N THR A 19 -12.60 7.86 -3.83
CA THR A 19 -13.63 8.89 -3.66
C THR A 19 -13.60 9.86 -4.83
N TRP A 20 -14.75 10.08 -5.43
CA TRP A 20 -15.01 11.21 -6.31
C TRP A 20 -15.72 12.30 -5.52
N HIS A 21 -15.21 13.51 -5.56
CA HIS A 21 -15.80 14.66 -4.88
C HIS A 21 -15.71 15.91 -5.76
N TYR A 22 -16.55 16.90 -5.49
CA TYR A 22 -16.44 18.20 -6.13
C TYR A 22 -15.19 18.93 -5.67
N VAL A 23 -14.59 19.69 -6.57
CA VAL A 23 -13.49 20.60 -6.22
C VAL A 23 -14.06 21.89 -5.66
N ASN A 24 -13.54 22.34 -4.54
CA ASN A 24 -13.82 23.65 -3.93
C ASN A 24 -12.50 24.37 -3.55
N ALA A 25 -12.58 25.47 -2.82
CA ALA A 25 -11.40 26.25 -2.42
C ALA A 25 -10.51 25.57 -1.37
N GLU A 26 -11.06 24.60 -0.63
CA GLU A 26 -10.33 23.82 0.36
C GLU A 26 -9.90 22.48 -0.25
N LEU A 27 -8.66 22.03 0.06
CA LEU A 27 -8.12 20.78 -0.45
C LEU A 27 -8.92 19.60 0.09
N ASP A 28 -9.35 18.72 -0.82
CA ASP A 28 -10.07 17.47 -0.54
C ASP A 28 -11.35 17.62 0.31
N ALA A 29 -11.96 18.81 0.33
CA ALA A 29 -13.11 19.13 1.19
C ALA A 29 -14.45 19.25 0.46
N GLY A 30 -14.48 19.04 -0.85
CA GLY A 30 -15.71 19.08 -1.65
C GLY A 30 -16.67 17.94 -1.33
N GLU A 31 -17.96 18.15 -1.64
CA GLU A 31 -18.99 17.13 -1.43
C GLU A 31 -18.67 15.83 -2.18
N ILE A 32 -18.79 14.71 -1.49
CA ILE A 32 -18.55 13.36 -2.07
C ILE A 32 -19.70 13.00 -2.99
N ILE A 33 -19.35 12.61 -4.23
CA ILE A 33 -20.32 12.23 -5.26
C ILE A 33 -20.41 10.70 -5.36
N CYS A 34 -19.27 10.00 -5.27
CA CYS A 34 -19.21 8.54 -5.33
C CYS A 34 -18.04 8.06 -4.47
N GLN A 35 -18.25 6.95 -3.76
CA GLN A 35 -17.20 6.33 -2.97
C GLN A 35 -17.32 4.81 -3.03
N LYS A 36 -16.18 4.12 -3.19
CA LYS A 36 -16.12 2.64 -3.16
C LYS A 36 -15.01 2.17 -2.25
N LYS A 37 -15.31 1.12 -1.47
CA LYS A 37 -14.37 0.47 -0.55
C LYS A 37 -13.49 -0.56 -1.25
N ILE A 38 -12.27 -0.70 -0.73
CA ILE A 38 -11.31 -1.77 -1.00
C ILE A 38 -11.04 -2.43 0.35
N ILE A 39 -11.45 -3.69 0.51
CA ILE A 39 -11.14 -4.46 1.71
C ILE A 39 -9.68 -4.90 1.64
N LEU A 40 -8.99 -4.81 2.77
CA LEU A 40 -7.59 -5.17 2.93
C LEU A 40 -7.46 -6.43 3.78
N ASP A 41 -6.41 -7.20 3.49
CA ASP A 41 -6.05 -8.40 4.24
C ASP A 41 -4.52 -8.54 4.33
N GLU A 42 -4.07 -9.65 4.90
CA GLU A 42 -2.65 -9.94 5.08
C GLU A 42 -1.88 -10.24 3.76
N THR A 43 -2.59 -10.37 2.64
CA THR A 43 -1.98 -10.59 1.31
C THR A 43 -1.91 -9.31 0.48
N SER A 44 -2.63 -8.27 0.89
CA SER A 44 -2.72 -6.99 0.17
C SER A 44 -1.37 -6.29 0.09
N VAL A 45 -0.97 -5.88 -1.13
CA VAL A 45 0.24 -5.10 -1.41
C VAL A 45 -0.12 -3.73 -2.00
N ALA A 46 0.77 -2.75 -1.85
CA ALA A 46 0.50 -1.37 -2.24
C ALA A 46 0.11 -1.22 -3.72
N LEU A 47 0.79 -1.94 -4.64
CA LEU A 47 0.46 -1.91 -6.07
C LEU A 47 -0.97 -2.39 -6.35
N GLN A 48 -1.42 -3.47 -5.70
CA GLN A 48 -2.78 -4.00 -5.89
C GLN A 48 -3.85 -2.99 -5.43
N ILE A 49 -3.58 -2.26 -4.35
CA ILE A 49 -4.48 -1.20 -3.87
C ILE A 49 -4.58 -0.08 -4.91
N VAL A 50 -3.46 0.36 -5.50
CA VAL A 50 -3.45 1.36 -6.58
C VAL A 50 -4.27 0.86 -7.77
N GLN A 51 -4.02 -0.36 -8.26
CA GLN A 51 -4.73 -0.94 -9.38
C GLN A 51 -6.24 -1.04 -9.13
N LYS A 52 -6.61 -1.56 -7.95
CA LYS A 52 -8.02 -1.67 -7.55
C LYS A 52 -8.69 -0.30 -7.40
N GLY A 53 -7.96 0.68 -6.87
CA GLY A 53 -8.43 2.07 -6.79
C GLY A 53 -8.71 2.67 -8.16
N MET A 54 -7.83 2.45 -9.15
CA MET A 54 -8.05 2.89 -10.54
C MET A 54 -9.29 2.23 -11.17
N GLU A 55 -9.44 0.91 -11.03
CA GLU A 55 -10.61 0.18 -11.53
C GLU A 55 -11.91 0.72 -10.95
N LEU A 56 -11.98 0.85 -9.63
CA LEU A 56 -13.15 1.34 -8.91
C LEU A 56 -13.42 2.83 -9.21
N GLY A 57 -12.37 3.63 -9.39
CA GLY A 57 -12.49 5.02 -9.81
C GLY A 57 -13.14 5.17 -11.18
N ILE A 58 -12.70 4.36 -12.16
CA ILE A 58 -13.33 4.31 -13.50
C ILE A 58 -14.76 3.81 -13.41
N GLN A 59 -15.04 2.84 -12.56
CA GLN A 59 -16.38 2.33 -12.36
C GLN A 59 -17.30 3.41 -11.76
N CYS A 60 -16.87 4.13 -10.72
CA CYS A 60 -17.61 5.28 -10.17
C CYS A 60 -17.91 6.31 -11.27
N PHE A 61 -16.93 6.66 -12.09
CA PHE A 61 -17.12 7.61 -13.18
C PHE A 61 -18.20 7.15 -14.16
N LYS A 62 -18.17 5.90 -14.61
CA LYS A 62 -19.17 5.34 -15.53
C LYS A 62 -20.58 5.34 -14.92
N GLU A 63 -20.70 5.04 -13.62
CA GLU A 63 -22.00 4.98 -12.91
C GLU A 63 -22.62 6.37 -12.73
N MET A 64 -21.81 7.41 -12.47
CA MET A 64 -22.33 8.76 -12.23
C MET A 64 -22.51 9.62 -13.51
N MET A 65 -21.83 9.28 -14.62
CA MET A 65 -21.87 10.08 -15.85
C MET A 65 -23.28 10.33 -16.42
N PRO A 66 -24.18 9.34 -16.48
CA PRO A 66 -25.54 9.58 -17.00
C PRO A 66 -26.32 10.64 -16.20
N GLN A 67 -26.13 10.68 -14.88
CA GLN A 67 -26.77 11.70 -14.03
C GLN A 67 -26.07 13.06 -14.21
N PHE A 68 -24.74 13.06 -14.27
CA PHE A 68 -23.93 14.28 -14.40
C PHE A 68 -24.20 15.04 -15.72
N LEU A 69 -24.55 14.33 -16.78
CA LEU A 69 -24.91 14.95 -18.08
C LEU A 69 -26.27 15.66 -18.06
N ASN A 70 -27.16 15.27 -17.17
CA ASN A 70 -28.51 15.84 -17.08
C ASN A 70 -28.60 16.95 -16.02
N GLU A 71 -27.95 16.78 -14.89
CA GLU A 71 -27.96 17.73 -13.77
C GLU A 71 -26.76 17.55 -12.83
N ARG A 72 -26.54 18.53 -11.95
CA ARG A 72 -25.55 18.38 -10.88
C ARG A 72 -25.98 17.27 -9.92
N ILE A 73 -25.12 16.30 -9.68
CA ILE A 73 -25.34 15.25 -8.69
C ILE A 73 -25.26 15.87 -7.29
N SER A 74 -26.25 15.60 -6.45
CA SER A 74 -26.20 15.99 -5.04
C SER A 74 -25.13 15.15 -4.33
N GLY A 75 -24.14 15.83 -3.78
CA GLY A 75 -23.07 15.19 -3.00
C GLY A 75 -23.45 15.12 -1.51
N ILE A 76 -22.74 14.28 -0.80
CA ILE A 76 -22.78 14.26 0.67
C ILE A 76 -21.59 15.04 1.24
N LYS A 77 -21.80 15.69 2.40
CA LYS A 77 -20.75 16.45 3.05
C LYS A 77 -19.52 15.59 3.32
N ASN A 78 -18.37 16.05 2.85
CA ASN A 78 -17.10 15.39 3.13
C ASN A 78 -16.69 15.65 4.59
N GLY A 79 -16.23 14.58 5.28
CA GLY A 79 -15.64 14.70 6.61
C GLY A 79 -14.22 15.26 6.53
N LYS A 80 -13.68 15.72 7.66
CA LYS A 80 -12.25 16.01 7.76
C LYS A 80 -11.49 14.68 7.85
N GLY A 81 -10.44 14.53 7.03
CA GLY A 81 -9.54 13.38 7.15
C GLY A 81 -8.83 13.40 8.51
N GLU A 82 -8.69 12.23 9.12
CA GLU A 82 -8.05 12.07 10.43
C GLU A 82 -6.53 12.17 10.34
N HIS A 83 -5.95 11.76 9.22
CA HIS A 83 -4.50 11.70 9.03
C HIS A 83 -4.06 12.35 7.72
N PHE A 84 -2.95 13.08 7.79
CA PHE A 84 -2.32 13.68 6.62
C PHE A 84 -0.84 13.30 6.58
N TYR A 85 -0.45 12.50 5.58
CA TYR A 85 0.94 12.08 5.38
C TYR A 85 1.64 12.97 4.34
N LYS A 86 2.84 13.44 4.68
CA LYS A 86 3.69 14.25 3.79
C LYS A 86 4.56 13.35 2.91
N SER A 87 5.00 13.87 1.76
CA SER A 87 5.90 13.16 0.84
C SER A 87 7.27 12.79 1.43
N THR A 88 7.67 13.46 2.51
CA THR A 88 8.91 13.20 3.24
C THR A 88 8.77 12.17 4.36
N GLN A 89 7.57 11.66 4.60
CA GLN A 89 7.29 10.66 5.62
C GLN A 89 7.22 9.28 4.99
N PHE A 90 7.95 8.33 5.57
CA PHE A 90 8.02 6.95 5.11
C PHE A 90 7.66 6.01 6.25
N PRO A 91 6.79 5.01 6.03
CA PRO A 91 6.52 3.98 7.03
C PRO A 91 7.82 3.37 7.54
N HIS A 92 7.99 3.33 8.86
CA HIS A 92 9.17 2.78 9.54
C HIS A 92 10.53 3.29 8.97
N ASN A 93 10.58 4.55 8.51
CA ASN A 93 11.78 5.17 7.91
C ASN A 93 12.36 4.39 6.70
N ALA A 94 11.54 3.59 6.01
CA ALA A 94 11.96 2.72 4.91
C ALA A 94 13.08 1.73 5.28
N GLU A 95 13.08 1.21 6.51
CA GLU A 95 14.12 0.30 7.00
C GLU A 95 13.51 -0.84 7.83
N ILE A 96 14.02 -2.05 7.64
CA ILE A 96 13.80 -3.24 8.48
C ILE A 96 15.14 -3.91 8.76
N CYS A 97 15.18 -4.77 9.78
CA CYS A 97 16.39 -5.53 10.12
C CYS A 97 16.09 -7.01 10.40
N GLU A 98 17.12 -7.83 10.43
CA GLU A 98 16.99 -9.27 10.70
C GLU A 98 16.48 -9.59 12.10
N THR A 99 16.52 -8.64 13.04
CA THR A 99 16.01 -8.83 14.41
C THR A 99 14.53 -8.49 14.54
N ASP A 100 13.93 -7.82 13.55
CA ASP A 100 12.51 -7.51 13.54
C ASP A 100 11.65 -8.78 13.54
N ASP A 101 10.42 -8.69 14.03
CA ASP A 101 9.49 -9.80 13.98
C ASP A 101 8.96 -10.03 12.56
N GLY A 102 8.49 -11.27 12.31
CA GLY A 102 8.07 -11.68 10.96
C GLY A 102 6.85 -10.92 10.45
N GLU A 103 5.98 -10.47 11.34
CA GLU A 103 4.80 -9.68 10.96
C GLU A 103 5.19 -8.28 10.50
N LEU A 104 6.10 -7.60 11.22
CA LEU A 104 6.61 -6.29 10.83
C LEU A 104 7.35 -6.38 9.48
N ILE A 105 8.25 -7.36 9.32
CA ILE A 105 8.99 -7.55 8.06
C ILE A 105 8.01 -7.81 6.91
N SER A 106 7.07 -8.73 7.08
CA SER A 106 6.03 -9.03 6.08
C SER A 106 5.23 -7.78 5.70
N ARG A 107 4.77 -7.03 6.68
CA ARG A 107 4.00 -5.81 6.48
C ARG A 107 4.81 -4.74 5.75
N MET A 108 6.06 -4.51 6.13
CA MET A 108 6.93 -3.55 5.47
C MET A 108 7.21 -3.91 4.01
N LEU A 109 7.46 -5.18 3.70
CA LEU A 109 7.63 -5.65 2.33
C LEU A 109 6.39 -5.34 1.47
N ARG A 110 5.20 -5.62 1.98
CA ARG A 110 3.92 -5.34 1.28
C ARG A 110 3.62 -3.84 1.15
N THR A 111 4.00 -3.06 2.16
CA THR A 111 3.88 -1.58 2.20
C THR A 111 4.68 -0.90 1.08
N TYR A 112 5.86 -1.44 0.76
CA TYR A 112 6.75 -0.89 -0.25
C TYR A 112 6.63 -1.57 -1.63
N ASP A 113 5.76 -2.57 -1.77
CA ASP A 113 5.58 -3.30 -3.03
C ASP A 113 4.69 -2.53 -4.01
N TYR A 114 5.33 -1.73 -4.83
CA TYR A 114 4.76 -1.10 -6.03
C TYR A 114 5.22 -1.79 -7.33
N GLY A 115 5.67 -3.05 -7.23
CA GLY A 115 6.21 -3.80 -8.36
C GLY A 115 7.49 -3.14 -8.90
N VAL A 116 7.47 -2.83 -10.20
CA VAL A 116 8.61 -2.15 -10.87
C VAL A 116 8.61 -0.63 -10.65
N LEU A 117 7.54 -0.08 -10.08
CA LEU A 117 7.39 1.34 -9.83
C LEU A 117 7.88 1.66 -8.41
N ALA A 118 9.12 2.03 -8.22
CA ALA A 118 9.68 2.36 -6.90
C ALA A 118 9.14 3.72 -6.36
N LEU A 119 7.81 3.86 -6.25
CA LEU A 119 7.13 5.12 -5.88
C LEU A 119 7.50 5.62 -4.47
N MET A 120 7.88 4.70 -3.58
CA MET A 120 8.29 5.00 -2.18
C MET A 120 9.81 4.90 -1.98
N GLY A 121 10.59 4.76 -3.08
CA GLY A 121 12.01 4.42 -2.97
C GLY A 121 12.23 2.94 -2.63
N VAL A 122 13.46 2.60 -2.27
CA VAL A 122 13.88 1.23 -1.95
C VAL A 122 13.74 0.99 -0.45
N LEU A 123 13.05 -0.09 -0.08
CA LEU A 123 13.06 -0.59 1.30
C LEU A 123 14.44 -1.15 1.61
N ARG A 124 15.03 -0.68 2.71
CA ARG A 124 16.36 -1.07 3.15
C ARG A 124 16.27 -2.21 4.17
N PHE A 125 17.21 -3.12 4.08
CA PHE A 125 17.34 -4.25 5.00
C PHE A 125 18.72 -4.22 5.67
N ARG A 126 18.74 -4.13 7.00
CA ARG A 126 19.96 -4.20 7.81
C ARG A 126 20.21 -5.65 8.21
N PHE A 127 21.41 -6.14 7.85
CA PHE A 127 21.88 -7.45 8.27
C PHE A 127 23.27 -7.32 8.92
N GLY A 128 23.36 -7.51 10.21
CA GLY A 128 24.52 -7.14 11.00
C GLY A 128 24.85 -5.66 10.85
N ASP A 129 26.08 -5.35 10.48
CA ASP A 129 26.56 -3.97 10.26
C ASP A 129 26.37 -3.47 8.82
N LYS A 130 25.76 -4.29 7.94
CA LYS A 130 25.57 -3.96 6.53
C LYS A 130 24.13 -3.58 6.22
N MET A 131 24.00 -2.70 5.24
CA MET A 131 22.71 -2.25 4.71
C MET A 131 22.58 -2.70 3.24
N TYR A 132 21.40 -3.23 2.89
CA TYR A 132 21.07 -3.71 1.55
C TYR A 132 19.77 -3.09 1.08
N GLY A 133 19.61 -2.93 -0.24
CA GLY A 133 18.31 -2.73 -0.87
C GLY A 133 17.59 -4.06 -1.07
N ILE A 134 16.25 -4.06 -0.96
CA ILE A 134 15.46 -5.25 -1.26
C ILE A 134 14.94 -5.15 -2.69
N LYS A 135 15.42 -6.06 -3.53
CA LYS A 135 15.05 -6.12 -4.96
C LYS A 135 13.82 -6.96 -5.23
N ASN A 136 13.73 -8.09 -4.58
CA ASN A 136 12.59 -9.02 -4.66
C ASN A 136 12.43 -9.75 -3.32
N TYR A 137 11.23 -10.29 -3.10
CA TYR A 137 10.93 -11.05 -1.90
C TYR A 137 9.86 -12.11 -2.15
N ALA A 138 9.79 -13.10 -1.26
CA ALA A 138 8.67 -14.01 -1.12
C ALA A 138 8.33 -14.16 0.36
N ILE A 139 7.04 -14.14 0.70
CA ILE A 139 6.54 -14.33 2.04
C ILE A 139 5.64 -15.54 2.09
N TYR A 140 5.91 -16.42 3.05
CA TYR A 140 5.07 -17.55 3.41
C TYR A 140 4.65 -17.41 4.86
N LYS A 141 3.39 -17.74 5.16
CA LYS A 141 2.85 -17.82 6.51
C LYS A 141 2.20 -19.18 6.71
N ASP A 142 2.59 -19.91 7.75
CA ASP A 142 2.17 -21.31 7.97
C ASP A 142 2.36 -22.22 6.73
N GLY A 143 3.44 -21.99 5.97
CA GLY A 143 3.74 -22.70 4.73
C GLY A 143 2.98 -22.23 3.49
N VAL A 144 2.03 -21.31 3.62
CA VAL A 144 1.24 -20.75 2.51
C VAL A 144 1.89 -19.47 1.98
N PHE A 145 2.09 -19.39 0.66
CA PHE A 145 2.55 -18.17 0.00
C PHE A 145 1.50 -17.06 0.10
N ILE A 146 1.90 -15.88 0.61
CA ILE A 146 0.97 -14.76 0.82
C ILE A 146 1.29 -13.52 -0.02
N ALA A 147 2.56 -13.22 -0.30
CA ALA A 147 2.92 -12.02 -1.08
C ALA A 147 4.32 -12.11 -1.70
N GLY A 148 4.59 -11.23 -2.68
CA GLY A 148 5.85 -11.12 -3.41
C GLY A 148 5.88 -11.95 -4.68
N LYS A 149 7.05 -12.53 -5.00
CA LYS A 149 7.26 -13.44 -6.12
C LYS A 149 7.82 -14.76 -5.62
N GLN A 150 7.38 -15.88 -6.18
CA GLN A 150 8.04 -17.15 -5.92
C GLN A 150 9.48 -17.09 -6.44
N LEU A 151 10.46 -17.28 -5.54
CA LEU A 151 11.87 -17.14 -5.84
C LEU A 151 12.51 -18.51 -6.02
N HIS A 152 13.26 -18.71 -7.11
CA HIS A 152 14.10 -19.88 -7.31
C HIS A 152 15.47 -19.73 -6.63
N THR A 153 15.93 -18.49 -6.47
CA THR A 153 17.19 -18.14 -5.80
C THR A 153 16.97 -16.91 -4.91
N TYR A 154 17.60 -16.89 -3.75
CA TYR A 154 17.57 -15.78 -2.79
C TYR A 154 18.89 -15.73 -2.02
N GLN A 155 19.26 -14.56 -1.47
CA GLN A 155 20.47 -14.37 -0.67
C GLN A 155 20.22 -14.49 0.84
N CYS A 156 18.99 -14.22 1.29
CA CYS A 156 18.64 -14.28 2.69
C CYS A 156 17.30 -15.00 2.91
N GLU A 157 17.25 -15.87 3.91
CA GLU A 157 16.01 -16.49 4.37
C GLU A 157 15.85 -16.24 5.87
N LEU A 158 14.73 -15.70 6.25
CA LEU A 158 14.37 -15.42 7.64
C LEU A 158 13.21 -16.32 8.05
N ASN A 159 13.42 -17.11 9.12
CA ASN A 159 12.38 -17.90 9.74
C ASN A 159 11.97 -17.22 11.05
N LYS A 160 10.78 -16.61 11.06
CA LYS A 160 10.25 -15.74 12.12
C LYS A 160 8.89 -16.23 12.61
N GLY A 161 8.88 -17.20 13.52
CA GLY A 161 7.64 -17.81 14.00
C GLY A 161 6.90 -18.51 12.87
N VAL A 162 5.68 -18.08 12.55
CA VAL A 162 4.86 -18.61 11.44
C VAL A 162 5.29 -18.11 10.07
N TYR A 163 6.18 -17.10 10.01
CA TYR A 163 6.65 -16.51 8.76
C TYR A 163 7.96 -17.12 8.29
N LYS A 164 8.00 -17.43 7.00
CA LYS A 164 9.22 -17.71 6.23
C LYS A 164 9.34 -16.65 5.15
N ILE A 165 10.43 -15.87 5.18
CA ILE A 165 10.64 -14.72 4.30
C ILE A 165 11.94 -14.91 3.54
N GLN A 166 11.86 -14.85 2.22
CA GLN A 166 13.02 -14.97 1.32
C GLN A 166 13.27 -13.62 0.66
N LEU A 167 14.50 -13.16 0.64
CA LEU A 167 14.91 -11.86 0.12
C LEU A 167 15.97 -12.00 -0.97
N VAL A 168 15.79 -11.25 -2.04
CA VAL A 168 16.82 -10.94 -3.04
C VAL A 168 17.33 -9.54 -2.74
N LEU A 169 18.61 -9.46 -2.38
CA LEU A 169 19.25 -8.24 -1.90
C LEU A 169 20.14 -7.63 -2.99
N GLU A 170 20.35 -6.32 -2.92
CA GLU A 170 21.31 -5.58 -3.72
C GLU A 170 22.14 -4.65 -2.84
N ASP A 171 23.41 -4.45 -3.17
CA ASP A 171 24.28 -3.49 -2.48
C ASP A 171 23.81 -2.06 -2.75
N ILE A 172 23.81 -1.22 -1.69
CA ILE A 172 23.39 0.20 -1.75
C ILE A 172 24.40 1.11 -1.05
#